data_2faeb0b72078d5960176320333e8d735
#
_entry.id   2faeb0b72078d5960176320333e8d735
#
_cell.length_a   1.000
_cell.length_b   1.000
_cell.length_c   1.000
_cell.angle_alpha   90.00
_cell.angle_beta   90.00
_cell.angle_gamma   90.00
#
_symmetry.space_group_name_H-M   'P 1'
#
loop_
_entity.id
_entity.type
_entity.pdbx_description
1 polymer ?
#
loop_
_entity_poly.entity_id
_entity_poly.type
_entity_poly.pdbx_seq_one_letter_code
_entity_poly.pdbx_strand_id
1 'polypeptide(L)'
;MESVKINSLEIENVKRVRAVKIVPTQNGLTVLGGRNKQGKTSVLNSIAWALGGNRFKPSNPQREGSVIPPNLKITLNNGIVVERKGKNSDLKVTDPSGKKAGQQLLDSFIEQLALDLPKFMEASEKDKAQTLLQIIGLGDQIAGLEHEESAVYNERLAIGRIADQKMKYAKEQPYFSEAPKELISASDLIRQQQEILARNGENQRKRENLHILEQRMQQINEQMETLLQQQAEVQKDLQIARTDAVDLHDESTAELEQNISDIEEINRKVRANLDKDKAEDDAREYQKQYETLTNKLEEIRKSKMDLLNNADLPLEGLSVSEGELIYNGQKWDCMSSSDQMKVSTAIIRKLNPQCGFVLLDKLEQMDVETMQEFSSWLEAEGLQAIATRVSTGGECSLIIEDGYVVDAEHPTEPVKEAVQEPTTWKAGDF
;
A
#
# COMPACT_ATOMS: atom_id res chain seq x y z
N MET A 1 23.94 6.05 -27.81
CA MET A 1 23.49 5.71 -29.17
C MET A 1 22.25 6.52 -29.44
N GLU A 2 22.09 7.02 -30.66
CA GLU A 2 20.86 7.75 -31.05
C GLU A 2 19.67 6.80 -31.05
N SER A 3 18.55 7.22 -30.50
CA SER A 3 17.34 6.39 -30.43
C SER A 3 16.79 6.11 -31.84
N VAL A 4 16.19 4.96 -32.03
CA VAL A 4 15.66 4.50 -33.32
C VAL A 4 14.31 5.16 -33.58
N LYS A 5 14.20 5.82 -34.74
CA LYS A 5 12.99 6.58 -35.20
C LYS A 5 12.58 6.15 -36.60
N ILE A 6 11.34 6.43 -36.94
CA ILE A 6 10.82 6.19 -38.28
C ILE A 6 11.22 7.36 -39.19
N ASN A 7 12.05 7.07 -40.17
CA ASN A 7 12.48 8.06 -41.15
C ASN A 7 11.46 8.25 -42.31
N SER A 8 10.94 7.12 -42.83
CA SER A 8 9.91 7.13 -43.83
C SER A 8 9.08 5.85 -43.80
N LEU A 9 7.84 5.94 -44.22
CA LEU A 9 6.97 4.79 -44.36
C LEU A 9 6.19 4.84 -45.69
N GLU A 10 6.04 3.69 -46.33
CA GLU A 10 5.24 3.48 -47.55
C GLU A 10 4.31 2.30 -47.28
N ILE A 11 3.01 2.51 -47.44
CA ILE A 11 1.95 1.55 -47.12
C ILE A 11 1.01 1.44 -48.31
N GLU A 12 0.81 0.24 -48.80
CA GLU A 12 -0.10 -0.02 -49.93
C GLU A 12 -1.02 -1.20 -49.63
N ASN A 13 -2.29 -1.06 -49.97
CA ASN A 13 -3.32 -2.10 -49.91
C ASN A 13 -3.49 -2.76 -48.52
N VAL A 14 -3.39 -1.96 -47.45
CA VAL A 14 -3.59 -2.43 -46.05
C VAL A 14 -4.89 -1.87 -45.50
N LYS A 15 -5.83 -2.73 -45.11
CA LYS A 15 -7.12 -2.34 -44.50
C LYS A 15 -7.83 -1.29 -45.40
N ARG A 16 -7.85 -0.02 -44.94
CA ARG A 16 -8.46 1.11 -45.69
C ARG A 16 -7.44 1.96 -46.41
N VAL A 17 -6.14 1.68 -46.26
CA VAL A 17 -5.08 2.40 -46.98
C VAL A 17 -4.96 1.84 -48.39
N ARG A 18 -4.99 2.73 -49.36
CA ARG A 18 -4.72 2.43 -50.79
C ARG A 18 -3.23 2.60 -51.07
N ALA A 19 -2.72 3.82 -50.92
CA ALA A 19 -1.31 4.13 -51.05
C ALA A 19 -1.00 5.38 -50.19
N VAL A 20 -0.13 5.21 -49.21
CA VAL A 20 0.28 6.27 -48.28
C VAL A 20 1.79 6.29 -48.22
N LYS A 21 2.40 7.44 -48.44
CA LYS A 21 3.81 7.69 -48.22
C LYS A 21 3.96 8.86 -47.22
N ILE A 22 4.66 8.64 -46.13
CA ILE A 22 4.82 9.64 -45.07
C ILE A 22 6.29 9.72 -44.69
N VAL A 23 6.75 10.93 -44.48
CA VAL A 23 8.06 11.24 -43.85
C VAL A 23 7.74 11.98 -42.55
N PRO A 24 7.69 11.27 -41.40
CA PRO A 24 7.38 11.89 -40.13
C PRO A 24 8.50 12.85 -39.68
N THR A 25 8.16 13.83 -38.84
CA THR A 25 9.17 14.65 -38.15
C THR A 25 10.10 13.78 -37.32
N GLN A 26 11.38 14.09 -37.29
CA GLN A 26 12.35 13.28 -36.51
C GLN A 26 12.17 13.44 -35.00
N ASN A 27 11.69 14.59 -34.54
CA ASN A 27 11.31 14.88 -33.17
C ASN A 27 9.95 15.57 -33.18
N GLY A 28 9.21 15.45 -32.08
CA GLY A 28 7.89 16.04 -31.94
C GLY A 28 6.78 15.19 -32.53
N LEU A 29 5.67 15.81 -32.83
CA LEU A 29 4.41 15.16 -33.16
C LEU A 29 4.11 15.26 -34.66
N THR A 30 3.88 14.13 -35.32
CA THR A 30 3.30 14.03 -36.68
C THR A 30 1.85 13.64 -36.55
N VAL A 31 0.92 14.51 -36.90
CA VAL A 31 -0.53 14.29 -36.81
C VAL A 31 -1.13 13.89 -38.17
N LEU A 32 -1.69 12.69 -38.23
CA LEU A 32 -2.44 12.18 -39.38
C LEU A 32 -3.92 12.58 -39.25
N GLY A 33 -4.32 13.58 -39.95
CA GLY A 33 -5.69 14.09 -40.00
C GLY A 33 -6.59 13.34 -41.02
N GLY A 34 -7.84 13.70 -41.01
CA GLY A 34 -8.85 13.19 -41.96
C GLY A 34 -10.16 12.83 -41.26
N ARG A 35 -11.23 12.72 -42.05
CA ARG A 35 -12.55 12.31 -41.54
C ARG A 35 -12.55 10.88 -41.03
N ASN A 36 -13.61 10.47 -40.35
CA ASN A 36 -13.76 9.08 -39.91
C ASN A 36 -13.76 8.12 -41.11
N LYS A 37 -13.21 6.92 -40.90
CA LYS A 37 -13.15 5.82 -41.88
C LYS A 37 -12.21 6.06 -43.09
N GLN A 38 -11.38 7.07 -43.09
CA GLN A 38 -10.45 7.40 -44.16
C GLN A 38 -9.14 6.60 -44.21
N GLY A 39 -8.84 5.84 -43.14
CA GLY A 39 -7.64 4.97 -43.09
C GLY A 39 -6.58 5.38 -42.07
N LYS A 40 -6.75 6.44 -41.29
CA LYS A 40 -5.79 6.94 -40.31
C LYS A 40 -5.27 5.84 -39.34
N THR A 41 -6.16 5.23 -38.58
CA THR A 41 -5.82 4.11 -37.68
C THR A 41 -5.23 2.91 -38.44
N SER A 42 -5.59 2.75 -39.73
CA SER A 42 -4.98 1.69 -40.55
C SER A 42 -3.51 1.95 -40.82
N VAL A 43 -3.08 3.21 -40.90
CA VAL A 43 -1.65 3.57 -40.99
C VAL A 43 -0.92 3.16 -39.73
N LEU A 44 -1.42 3.55 -38.54
CA LEU A 44 -0.80 3.14 -37.25
C LEU A 44 -0.74 1.61 -37.14
N ASN A 45 -1.83 0.91 -37.41
CA ASN A 45 -1.85 -0.56 -37.39
C ASN A 45 -0.84 -1.18 -38.38
N SER A 46 -0.60 -0.53 -39.49
CA SER A 46 0.41 -0.98 -40.48
C SER A 46 1.84 -0.83 -39.94
N ILE A 47 2.12 0.28 -39.26
CA ILE A 47 3.41 0.52 -38.59
C ILE A 47 3.62 -0.52 -37.48
N ALA A 48 2.62 -0.68 -36.60
CA ALA A 48 2.67 -1.64 -35.53
C ALA A 48 2.89 -3.07 -36.05
N TRP A 49 2.19 -3.48 -37.11
CA TRP A 49 2.37 -4.78 -37.72
C TRP A 49 3.73 -4.94 -38.39
N ALA A 50 4.20 -3.94 -39.13
CA ALA A 50 5.50 -4.01 -39.81
C ALA A 50 6.65 -4.21 -38.79
N LEU A 51 6.62 -3.47 -37.70
CA LEU A 51 7.67 -3.42 -36.69
C LEU A 51 7.49 -4.45 -35.57
N GLY A 52 6.28 -4.60 -35.05
CA GLY A 52 5.97 -5.45 -33.91
C GLY A 52 5.61 -6.90 -34.24
N GLY A 53 5.60 -7.23 -35.54
CA GLY A 53 5.43 -8.62 -35.99
C GLY A 53 3.99 -9.11 -36.00
N ASN A 54 3.84 -10.45 -36.02
CA ASN A 54 2.54 -11.09 -36.23
C ASN A 54 1.51 -10.85 -35.13
N ARG A 55 1.95 -10.47 -33.92
CA ARG A 55 1.05 -10.11 -32.81
C ARG A 55 0.21 -8.87 -33.08
N PHE A 56 0.74 -7.97 -33.95
CA PHE A 56 0.03 -6.75 -34.40
C PHE A 56 -0.61 -6.91 -35.77
N LYS A 57 -0.58 -8.12 -36.33
CA LYS A 57 -1.19 -8.37 -37.65
C LYS A 57 -2.72 -8.20 -37.57
N PRO A 58 -3.33 -7.31 -38.37
CA PRO A 58 -4.79 -7.21 -38.44
C PRO A 58 -5.43 -8.51 -38.89
N SER A 59 -6.65 -8.81 -38.44
CA SER A 59 -7.42 -10.00 -38.84
C SER A 59 -7.56 -10.09 -40.38
N ASN A 60 -7.87 -8.96 -40.99
CA ASN A 60 -7.97 -8.82 -42.48
C ASN A 60 -6.97 -7.73 -42.90
N PRO A 61 -5.71 -8.05 -43.16
CA PRO A 61 -4.69 -7.06 -43.50
C PRO A 61 -4.85 -6.49 -44.88
N GLN A 62 -5.30 -7.30 -45.84
CA GLN A 62 -5.49 -6.87 -47.26
C GLN A 62 -6.69 -5.94 -47.36
N ARG A 63 -6.56 -4.89 -48.19
CA ARG A 63 -7.67 -3.95 -48.47
C ARG A 63 -8.81 -4.69 -49.15
N GLU A 64 -10.01 -4.46 -48.70
CA GLU A 64 -11.21 -5.02 -49.24
C GLU A 64 -11.36 -4.60 -50.76
N GLY A 65 -11.66 -5.56 -51.60
CA GLY A 65 -11.76 -5.36 -53.05
C GLY A 65 -10.43 -5.22 -53.78
N SER A 66 -9.27 -5.32 -53.11
CA SER A 66 -7.97 -5.32 -53.79
C SER A 66 -7.51 -6.74 -54.13
N VAL A 67 -7.05 -6.93 -55.34
CA VAL A 67 -6.37 -8.16 -55.81
C VAL A 67 -4.87 -8.14 -55.52
N ILE A 68 -4.33 -6.94 -55.20
CA ILE A 68 -2.92 -6.74 -54.89
C ILE A 68 -2.71 -6.99 -53.38
N PRO A 69 -1.74 -7.83 -53.01
CA PRO A 69 -1.47 -8.08 -51.59
C PRO A 69 -0.91 -6.85 -50.86
N PRO A 70 -0.98 -6.82 -49.52
CA PRO A 70 -0.39 -5.75 -48.69
C PRO A 70 1.08 -5.55 -49.00
N ASN A 71 1.52 -4.30 -49.06
CA ASN A 71 2.92 -3.93 -49.16
C ASN A 71 3.23 -2.84 -48.15
N LEU A 72 4.17 -3.13 -47.27
CA LEU A 72 4.63 -2.23 -46.22
C LEU A 72 6.14 -2.06 -46.34
N LYS A 73 6.62 -0.81 -46.28
CA LYS A 73 8.04 -0.51 -46.22
C LYS A 73 8.26 0.63 -45.23
N ILE A 74 9.09 0.38 -44.24
CA ILE A 74 9.50 1.35 -43.23
C ILE A 74 11.01 1.47 -43.26
N THR A 75 11.49 2.68 -43.34
CA THR A 75 12.92 2.99 -43.23
C THR A 75 13.15 3.71 -41.88
N LEU A 76 14.06 3.20 -41.09
CA LEU A 76 14.43 3.77 -39.80
C LEU A 76 15.62 4.72 -39.96
N ASN A 77 15.80 5.64 -39.00
CA ASN A 77 16.90 6.63 -39.00
C ASN A 77 18.31 5.98 -38.96
N ASN A 78 18.43 4.78 -38.40
CA ASN A 78 19.66 3.99 -38.35
C ASN A 78 19.95 3.23 -39.66
N GLY A 79 19.15 3.46 -40.72
CA GLY A 79 19.32 2.84 -42.03
C GLY A 79 18.72 1.45 -42.18
N ILE A 80 18.09 0.90 -41.17
CA ILE A 80 17.37 -0.38 -41.26
C ILE A 80 16.11 -0.18 -42.10
N VAL A 81 15.90 -1.10 -43.06
CA VAL A 81 14.70 -1.14 -43.88
C VAL A 81 13.88 -2.38 -43.57
N VAL A 82 12.62 -2.18 -43.20
CA VAL A 82 11.65 -3.23 -42.88
C VAL A 82 10.61 -3.31 -43.99
N GLU A 83 10.49 -4.46 -44.64
CA GLU A 83 9.53 -4.71 -45.69
C GLU A 83 8.62 -5.89 -45.35
N ARG A 84 7.31 -5.75 -45.64
CA ARG A 84 6.37 -6.88 -45.67
C ARG A 84 5.66 -6.90 -46.98
N LYS A 85 5.87 -7.94 -47.78
CA LYS A 85 5.35 -8.04 -49.15
C LYS A 85 4.75 -9.41 -49.43
N GLY A 86 3.90 -9.46 -50.42
CA GLY A 86 3.36 -10.69 -50.98
C GLY A 86 2.18 -11.27 -50.21
N LYS A 87 1.62 -12.36 -50.74
CA LYS A 87 0.39 -13.01 -50.23
C LYS A 87 0.51 -13.46 -48.78
N ASN A 88 1.71 -13.88 -48.35
CA ASN A 88 2.00 -14.35 -46.98
C ASN A 88 2.46 -13.19 -46.07
N SER A 89 2.67 -11.99 -46.62
CA SER A 89 3.19 -10.82 -45.92
C SER A 89 4.57 -11.14 -45.24
N ASP A 90 5.46 -11.74 -46.03
CA ASP A 90 6.79 -12.16 -45.55
C ASP A 90 7.62 -10.95 -45.06
N LEU A 91 8.21 -11.10 -43.90
CA LEU A 91 9.08 -10.09 -43.29
C LEU A 91 10.46 -10.14 -43.92
N LYS A 92 10.95 -9.01 -44.40
CA LYS A 92 12.33 -8.81 -44.80
C LYS A 92 12.88 -7.60 -44.07
N VAL A 93 13.88 -7.81 -43.23
CA VAL A 93 14.63 -6.76 -42.55
C VAL A 93 16.00 -6.70 -43.15
N THR A 94 16.41 -5.53 -43.60
CA THR A 94 17.74 -5.29 -44.21
C THR A 94 18.45 -4.25 -43.36
N ASP A 95 19.63 -4.57 -42.86
CA ASP A 95 20.49 -3.66 -42.14
C ASP A 95 21.23 -2.69 -43.08
N PRO A 96 21.88 -1.63 -42.56
CA PRO A 96 22.65 -0.70 -43.40
C PRO A 96 23.78 -1.35 -44.22
N SER A 97 24.30 -2.52 -43.80
CA SER A 97 25.32 -3.29 -44.53
C SER A 97 24.72 -4.18 -45.64
N GLY A 98 23.38 -4.20 -45.78
CA GLY A 98 22.65 -5.04 -46.74
C GLY A 98 22.44 -6.48 -46.29
N LYS A 99 22.81 -6.84 -45.05
CA LYS A 99 22.57 -8.18 -44.48
C LYS A 99 21.11 -8.35 -44.13
N LYS A 100 20.57 -9.53 -44.36
CA LYS A 100 19.22 -9.89 -43.95
C LYS A 100 19.19 -10.14 -42.46
N ALA A 101 18.22 -9.54 -41.78
CA ALA A 101 17.92 -9.73 -40.38
C ALA A 101 16.46 -10.22 -40.21
N GLY A 102 16.07 -10.56 -38.99
CA GLY A 102 14.73 -11.04 -38.64
C GLY A 102 14.01 -10.14 -37.63
N GLN A 103 12.88 -10.63 -37.15
CA GLN A 103 12.08 -9.95 -36.12
C GLN A 103 12.89 -9.72 -34.83
N GLN A 104 13.78 -10.62 -34.49
CA GLN A 104 14.63 -10.50 -33.28
C GLN A 104 15.48 -9.22 -33.27
N LEU A 105 15.96 -8.75 -34.44
CA LEU A 105 16.66 -7.48 -34.52
C LEU A 105 15.73 -6.31 -34.19
N LEU A 106 14.50 -6.33 -34.67
CA LEU A 106 13.51 -5.29 -34.37
C LEU A 106 13.12 -5.31 -32.89
N ASP A 107 12.90 -6.48 -32.34
CA ASP A 107 12.50 -6.66 -30.93
C ASP A 107 13.60 -6.18 -29.94
N SER A 108 14.85 -6.03 -30.39
CA SER A 108 15.93 -5.55 -29.53
C SER A 108 15.89 -4.04 -29.25
N PHE A 109 15.23 -3.26 -30.11
CA PHE A 109 15.16 -1.80 -29.97
C PHE A 109 13.75 -1.22 -30.13
N ILE A 110 12.75 -2.02 -30.44
CA ILE A 110 11.35 -1.57 -30.54
C ILE A 110 10.59 -2.03 -29.31
N GLU A 111 10.08 -1.05 -28.55
CA GLU A 111 9.22 -1.35 -27.41
C GLU A 111 7.79 -1.61 -27.89
N GLN A 112 7.20 -2.71 -27.40
CA GLN A 112 5.88 -3.13 -27.84
C GLN A 112 4.78 -2.16 -27.40
N LEU A 113 4.92 -1.57 -26.20
CA LEU A 113 3.99 -0.56 -25.72
C LEU A 113 4.09 0.73 -26.53
N ALA A 114 5.23 1.03 -27.16
CA ALA A 114 5.36 2.15 -28.08
C ALA A 114 4.50 1.97 -29.34
N LEU A 115 4.23 0.72 -29.74
CA LEU A 115 3.38 0.39 -30.89
C LEU A 115 1.88 0.39 -30.53
N ASP A 116 1.52 0.32 -29.27
CA ASP A 116 0.13 0.27 -28.78
C ASP A 116 0.02 0.98 -27.44
N LEU A 117 0.31 2.29 -27.42
CA LEU A 117 0.21 3.12 -26.23
C LEU A 117 -1.20 3.09 -25.59
N PRO A 118 -2.29 3.08 -26.35
CA PRO A 118 -3.63 2.95 -25.79
C PRO A 118 -3.80 1.75 -24.88
N LYS A 119 -3.19 0.63 -25.19
CA LYS A 119 -3.23 -0.57 -24.33
C LYS A 119 -2.64 -0.33 -22.93
N PHE A 120 -1.55 0.44 -22.84
CA PHE A 120 -1.01 0.85 -21.54
C PHE A 120 -1.94 1.84 -20.83
N MET A 121 -2.47 2.82 -21.54
CA MET A 121 -3.39 3.81 -20.99
C MET A 121 -4.69 3.19 -20.44
N GLU A 122 -5.19 2.14 -21.09
CA GLU A 122 -6.40 1.40 -20.69
C GLU A 122 -6.12 0.29 -19.65
N ALA A 123 -4.86 0.01 -19.31
CA ALA A 123 -4.51 -0.96 -18.28
C ALA A 123 -5.02 -0.52 -16.90
N SER A 124 -5.15 -1.47 -15.97
CA SER A 124 -5.54 -1.12 -14.61
C SER A 124 -4.50 -0.22 -13.93
N GLU A 125 -4.92 0.59 -12.96
CA GLU A 125 -4.04 1.49 -12.21
C GLU A 125 -2.87 0.72 -11.58
N LYS A 126 -3.18 -0.43 -11.02
CA LYS A 126 -2.20 -1.34 -10.41
C LYS A 126 -1.18 -1.85 -11.44
N ASP A 127 -1.63 -2.23 -12.64
CA ASP A 127 -0.72 -2.74 -13.68
C ASP A 127 0.21 -1.63 -14.19
N LYS A 128 -0.30 -0.40 -14.33
CA LYS A 128 0.50 0.77 -14.69
C LYS A 128 1.57 1.06 -13.65
N ALA A 129 1.19 1.10 -12.37
CA ALA A 129 2.12 1.32 -11.27
C ALA A 129 3.16 0.20 -11.18
N GLN A 130 2.74 -1.06 -11.30
CA GLN A 130 3.63 -2.21 -11.28
C GLN A 130 4.62 -2.17 -12.46
N THR A 131 4.18 -1.76 -13.64
CA THR A 131 5.07 -1.58 -14.80
C THR A 131 6.15 -0.55 -14.50
N LEU A 132 5.80 0.60 -13.94
CA LEU A 132 6.78 1.60 -13.53
C LEU A 132 7.76 1.06 -12.51
N LEU A 133 7.27 0.41 -11.44
CA LEU A 133 8.13 -0.16 -10.39
C LEU A 133 9.11 -1.23 -10.92
N GLN A 134 8.68 -2.03 -11.87
CA GLN A 134 9.56 -3.01 -12.53
C GLN A 134 10.66 -2.32 -13.34
N ILE A 135 10.32 -1.27 -14.08
CA ILE A 135 11.26 -0.52 -14.92
C ILE A 135 12.36 0.13 -14.09
N ILE A 136 12.02 0.71 -12.96
CA ILE A 136 12.98 1.35 -12.05
C ILE A 136 13.70 0.33 -11.13
N GLY A 137 13.40 -0.97 -11.29
CA GLY A 137 14.06 -2.06 -10.55
C GLY A 137 13.64 -2.18 -9.08
N LEU A 138 12.56 -1.53 -8.68
CA LEU A 138 12.05 -1.55 -7.30
C LEU A 138 10.85 -2.48 -7.10
N GLY A 139 10.36 -3.16 -8.15
CA GLY A 139 9.14 -3.96 -8.10
C GLY A 139 9.14 -4.97 -6.97
N ASP A 140 10.19 -5.80 -6.85
CA ASP A 140 10.29 -6.84 -5.82
C ASP A 140 10.44 -6.25 -4.41
N GLN A 141 11.18 -5.14 -4.25
CA GLN A 141 11.39 -4.49 -2.97
C GLN A 141 10.10 -3.85 -2.45
N ILE A 142 9.40 -3.13 -3.30
CA ILE A 142 8.11 -2.52 -2.96
C ILE A 142 7.05 -3.59 -2.66
N ALA A 143 6.98 -4.66 -3.48
CA ALA A 143 6.07 -5.79 -3.22
C ALA A 143 6.37 -6.47 -1.88
N GLY A 144 7.65 -6.63 -1.52
CA GLY A 144 8.07 -7.15 -0.22
C GLY A 144 7.59 -6.27 0.94
N LEU A 145 7.78 -4.95 0.83
CA LEU A 145 7.33 -3.99 1.84
C LEU A 145 5.80 -3.92 1.94
N GLU A 146 5.07 -4.03 0.83
CA GLU A 146 3.60 -4.10 0.83
C GLU A 146 3.07 -5.36 1.51
N HIS A 147 3.75 -6.48 1.30
CA HIS A 147 3.42 -7.72 1.99
C HIS A 147 3.66 -7.60 3.50
N GLU A 148 4.83 -7.04 3.89
CA GLU A 148 5.15 -6.80 5.30
C GLU A 148 4.18 -5.78 5.93
N GLU A 149 3.86 -4.68 5.25
CA GLU A 149 2.86 -3.71 5.71
C GLU A 149 1.51 -4.38 5.98
N SER A 150 1.04 -5.21 5.04
CA SER A 150 -0.23 -5.93 5.18
C SER A 150 -0.21 -6.90 6.36
N ALA A 151 0.89 -7.62 6.56
CA ALA A 151 1.05 -8.54 7.68
C ALA A 151 1.03 -7.80 9.02
N VAL A 152 1.84 -6.73 9.15
CA VAL A 152 1.91 -5.91 10.37
C VAL A 152 0.58 -5.20 10.63
N TYR A 153 -0.10 -4.72 9.60
CA TYR A 153 -1.43 -4.12 9.74
C TYR A 153 -2.46 -5.10 10.31
N ASN A 154 -2.49 -6.33 9.80
CA ASN A 154 -3.41 -7.36 10.28
C ASN A 154 -3.09 -7.77 11.72
N GLU A 155 -1.81 -7.92 12.05
CA GLU A 155 -1.36 -8.20 13.42
C GLU A 155 -1.75 -7.07 14.38
N ARG A 156 -1.49 -5.80 14.00
CA ARG A 156 -1.90 -4.64 14.77
C ARG A 156 -3.41 -4.60 15.00
N LEU A 157 -4.20 -4.91 13.98
CA LEU A 157 -5.67 -4.95 14.10
C LEU A 157 -6.12 -6.01 15.11
N ALA A 158 -5.51 -7.19 15.10
CA ALA A 158 -5.80 -8.26 16.06
C ALA A 158 -5.40 -7.86 17.49
N ILE A 159 -4.18 -7.35 17.67
CA ILE A 159 -3.69 -6.87 18.96
C ILE A 159 -4.52 -5.71 19.49
N GLY A 160 -4.91 -4.76 18.64
CA GLY A 160 -5.77 -3.63 19.02
C GLY A 160 -7.11 -4.09 19.59
N ARG A 161 -7.75 -5.07 18.95
CA ARG A 161 -9.00 -5.65 19.48
C ARG A 161 -8.82 -6.30 20.85
N ILE A 162 -7.70 -7.02 21.04
CA ILE A 162 -7.36 -7.64 22.33
C ILE A 162 -7.08 -6.56 23.37
N ALA A 163 -6.31 -5.54 23.03
CA ALA A 163 -6.01 -4.42 23.90
C ALA A 163 -7.29 -3.71 24.39
N ASP A 164 -8.19 -3.39 23.48
CA ASP A 164 -9.49 -2.78 23.79
C ASP A 164 -10.34 -3.66 24.72
N GLN A 165 -10.37 -4.97 24.44
CA GLN A 165 -11.10 -5.93 25.27
C GLN A 165 -10.49 -6.03 26.68
N LYS A 166 -9.16 -6.11 26.77
CA LYS A 166 -8.44 -6.18 28.04
C LYS A 166 -8.61 -4.88 28.84
N MET A 167 -8.53 -3.73 28.17
CA MET A 167 -8.75 -2.43 28.82
C MET A 167 -10.16 -2.30 29.38
N LYS A 168 -11.18 -2.73 28.64
CA LYS A 168 -12.56 -2.76 29.12
C LYS A 168 -12.72 -3.68 30.30
N TYR A 169 -12.18 -4.90 30.20
CA TYR A 169 -12.19 -5.87 31.29
C TYR A 169 -11.51 -5.32 32.55
N ALA A 170 -10.34 -4.69 32.44
CA ALA A 170 -9.65 -4.08 33.57
C ALA A 170 -10.48 -2.96 34.24
N LYS A 171 -11.16 -2.13 33.42
CA LYS A 171 -12.04 -1.06 33.96
C LYS A 171 -13.28 -1.59 34.67
N GLU A 172 -13.78 -2.76 34.27
CA GLU A 172 -14.96 -3.39 34.85
C GLU A 172 -14.63 -4.14 36.15
N GLN A 173 -13.34 -4.38 36.45
CA GLN A 173 -12.96 -5.05 37.69
C GLN A 173 -13.24 -4.17 38.88
N PRO A 174 -13.88 -4.71 39.95
CA PRO A 174 -14.11 -4.00 41.19
C PRO A 174 -12.79 -3.68 41.89
N TYR A 175 -12.67 -2.49 42.49
CA TYR A 175 -11.54 -2.08 43.27
C TYR A 175 -11.97 -1.62 44.65
N PHE A 176 -11.32 -2.10 45.70
CA PHE A 176 -11.60 -1.79 47.08
C PHE A 176 -10.40 -1.09 47.69
N SER A 177 -10.43 0.23 47.77
CA SER A 177 -9.30 1.04 48.29
C SER A 177 -8.97 0.79 49.75
N GLU A 178 -9.96 0.35 50.52
CA GLU A 178 -9.82 0.04 51.94
C GLU A 178 -9.26 -1.37 52.22
N ALA A 179 -9.19 -2.24 51.20
CA ALA A 179 -8.68 -3.58 51.40
C ALA A 179 -7.15 -3.60 51.49
N PRO A 180 -6.58 -4.41 52.38
CA PRO A 180 -5.13 -4.60 52.45
C PRO A 180 -4.55 -5.09 51.14
N LYS A 181 -3.27 -4.79 50.87
CA LYS A 181 -2.59 -5.25 49.64
C LYS A 181 -2.31 -6.75 49.62
N GLU A 182 -2.23 -7.37 50.79
CA GLU A 182 -1.93 -8.80 50.94
C GLU A 182 -3.09 -9.54 51.60
N LEU A 183 -3.20 -10.82 51.29
CA LEU A 183 -4.20 -11.67 51.93
C LEU A 183 -3.93 -11.84 53.38
N ILE A 184 -4.95 -11.65 54.24
CA ILE A 184 -4.86 -11.85 55.67
C ILE A 184 -4.93 -13.35 55.96
N SER A 185 -3.98 -13.83 56.75
CA SER A 185 -3.94 -15.23 57.22
C SER A 185 -4.82 -15.41 58.47
N ALA A 186 -5.90 -16.18 58.36
CA ALA A 186 -6.73 -16.55 59.48
C ALA A 186 -5.92 -17.28 60.59
N SER A 187 -4.97 -18.12 60.19
CA SER A 187 -4.11 -18.88 61.13
C SER A 187 -3.23 -17.97 61.97
N ASP A 188 -2.71 -16.87 61.38
CA ASP A 188 -1.86 -15.93 62.10
C ASP A 188 -2.68 -15.10 63.09
N LEU A 189 -3.88 -14.68 62.73
CA LEU A 189 -4.77 -13.97 63.63
C LEU A 189 -5.25 -14.88 64.78
N ILE A 190 -5.58 -16.16 64.50
CA ILE A 190 -5.94 -17.13 65.55
C ILE A 190 -4.77 -17.38 66.47
N ARG A 191 -3.54 -17.48 65.96
CA ARG A 191 -2.35 -17.62 66.83
C ARG A 191 -2.15 -16.41 67.73
N GLN A 192 -2.28 -15.19 67.18
CA GLN A 192 -2.22 -13.95 67.97
C GLN A 192 -3.30 -13.90 69.05
N GLN A 193 -4.55 -14.26 68.69
CA GLN A 193 -5.63 -14.37 69.68
C GLN A 193 -5.32 -15.36 70.81
N GLN A 194 -4.82 -16.56 70.44
CA GLN A 194 -4.42 -17.58 71.45
C GLN A 194 -3.31 -17.10 72.39
N GLU A 195 -2.32 -16.38 71.83
CA GLU A 195 -1.25 -15.77 72.60
C GLU A 195 -1.73 -14.71 73.64
N ILE A 196 -2.67 -13.86 73.18
CA ILE A 196 -3.34 -12.84 74.02
C ILE A 196 -4.18 -13.52 75.11
N LEU A 197 -5.00 -14.52 74.73
CA LEU A 197 -5.83 -15.26 75.65
C LEU A 197 -4.99 -15.98 76.68
N ALA A 198 -3.83 -16.57 76.28
CA ALA A 198 -2.90 -17.18 77.21
C ALA A 198 -2.33 -16.16 78.22
N ARG A 199 -1.92 -14.97 77.70
CA ARG A 199 -1.43 -13.87 78.63
C ARG A 199 -2.56 -13.39 79.54
N ASN A 200 -3.77 -13.21 79.04
CA ASN A 200 -4.89 -12.79 79.87
C ASN A 200 -5.24 -13.86 80.94
N GLY A 201 -5.18 -15.13 80.56
CA GLY A 201 -5.34 -16.24 81.52
C GLY A 201 -4.26 -16.25 82.61
N GLU A 202 -3.01 -15.93 82.25
CA GLU A 202 -1.94 -15.78 83.22
C GLU A 202 -2.17 -14.55 84.09
N ASN A 203 -2.59 -13.43 83.57
CA ASN A 203 -2.94 -12.23 84.35
C ASN A 203 -4.12 -12.50 85.32
N GLN A 204 -5.13 -13.25 84.85
CA GLN A 204 -6.22 -13.65 85.75
C GLN A 204 -5.74 -14.49 86.93
N ARG A 205 -4.86 -15.46 86.69
CA ARG A 205 -4.25 -16.24 87.81
C ARG A 205 -3.45 -15.36 88.76
N LYS A 206 -2.74 -14.35 88.22
CA LYS A 206 -2.04 -13.39 89.07
C LYS A 206 -2.97 -12.56 89.95
N ARG A 207 -4.17 -12.11 89.35
CA ARG A 207 -5.21 -11.41 90.11
C ARG A 207 -5.85 -12.31 91.21
N GLU A 208 -6.16 -13.56 90.87
CA GLU A 208 -6.67 -14.54 91.82
C GLU A 208 -5.67 -14.82 92.97
N ASN A 209 -4.40 -14.99 92.59
CA ASN A 209 -3.36 -15.11 93.61
C ASN A 209 -3.23 -13.88 94.52
N LEU A 210 -3.30 -12.68 93.97
CA LEU A 210 -3.34 -11.44 94.74
C LEU A 210 -4.55 -11.45 95.69
N HIS A 211 -5.74 -11.76 95.19
CA HIS A 211 -6.93 -11.83 96.03
C HIS A 211 -6.82 -12.86 97.16
N ILE A 212 -6.25 -14.06 96.90
CA ILE A 212 -5.95 -15.08 97.93
C ILE A 212 -4.97 -14.54 98.94
N LEU A 213 -3.91 -13.87 98.45
CA LEU A 213 -2.91 -13.29 99.31
C LEU A 213 -3.45 -12.15 100.19
N GLU A 214 -4.39 -11.31 99.58
CA GLU A 214 -5.06 -10.27 100.36
C GLU A 214 -6.02 -10.82 101.38
N GLN A 215 -6.79 -11.89 101.10
CA GLN A 215 -7.59 -12.61 102.08
C GLN A 215 -6.78 -13.24 103.14
N ARG A 216 -5.66 -13.87 102.77
CA ARG A 216 -4.72 -14.48 103.68
C ARG A 216 -4.01 -13.41 104.56
N MET A 217 -3.74 -12.25 103.97
CA MET A 217 -3.20 -11.09 104.66
C MET A 217 -4.19 -10.59 105.73
N GLN A 218 -5.50 -10.51 105.33
CA GLN A 218 -6.54 -10.14 106.25
C GLN A 218 -6.67 -11.11 107.43
N GLN A 219 -6.59 -12.45 107.12
CA GLN A 219 -6.52 -13.51 108.17
C GLN A 219 -5.26 -13.43 109.04
N ILE A 220 -4.14 -13.09 108.40
CA ILE A 220 -2.85 -12.91 109.14
C ILE A 220 -2.89 -11.63 109.92
N ASN A 221 -3.56 -10.52 109.44
CA ASN A 221 -3.72 -9.32 110.27
C ASN A 221 -4.60 -9.54 111.52
N GLU A 222 -5.58 -10.42 111.45
CA GLU A 222 -6.36 -10.89 112.60
C GLU A 222 -5.50 -11.79 113.51
N GLN A 223 -4.51 -12.48 112.98
CA GLN A 223 -3.47 -13.24 113.75
C GLN A 223 -2.24 -12.39 114.12
N MET A 224 -2.18 -11.15 113.66
CA MET A 224 -0.99 -10.27 113.70
C MET A 224 -0.71 -9.60 115.01
N GLU A 225 -1.60 -9.63 116.01
CA GLU A 225 -1.27 -9.25 117.39
C GLU A 225 -0.31 -10.23 118.02
N THR A 226 -0.08 -11.44 117.36
CA THR A 226 0.82 -12.47 117.88
C THR A 226 2.04 -12.72 116.95
N LEU A 227 2.17 -12.14 115.79
CA LEU A 227 3.24 -12.47 114.86
C LEU A 227 3.81 -11.25 114.06
N LEU A 228 4.15 -10.14 114.77
CA LEU A 228 4.81 -8.96 114.14
C LEU A 228 6.15 -9.22 113.44
N GLN A 229 6.75 -10.37 113.66
CA GLN A 229 7.99 -10.76 112.98
C GLN A 229 7.76 -11.40 111.58
N GLN A 230 6.61 -12.00 111.36
CA GLN A 230 6.28 -12.55 110.02
C GLN A 230 5.70 -11.51 109.07
N GLN A 231 5.21 -10.37 109.56
CA GLN A 231 4.65 -9.31 108.81
C GLN A 231 5.61 -8.63 107.80
N ALA A 232 6.90 -8.50 108.18
CA ALA A 232 7.89 -7.82 107.30
C ALA A 232 8.22 -8.63 106.02
N GLU A 233 8.18 -9.94 106.12
CA GLU A 233 8.49 -10.83 104.98
C GLU A 233 7.30 -10.89 104.00
N VAL A 234 6.10 -11.05 104.51
CA VAL A 234 4.82 -11.07 103.66
C VAL A 234 4.52 -9.71 103.10
N GLN A 235 4.85 -8.63 103.82
CA GLN A 235 4.66 -7.26 103.28
C GLN A 235 5.56 -6.96 102.11
N LYS A 236 6.79 -7.51 102.12
CA LYS A 236 7.70 -7.42 100.98
C LYS A 236 7.18 -8.22 99.77
N ASP A 237 6.71 -9.44 100.02
CA ASP A 237 6.15 -10.31 98.96
C ASP A 237 4.79 -9.73 98.39
N LEU A 238 3.95 -9.13 99.26
CA LEU A 238 2.75 -8.43 98.91
C LEU A 238 3.04 -7.18 98.04
N GLN A 239 4.11 -6.44 98.40
CA GLN A 239 4.47 -5.24 97.63
C GLN A 239 4.95 -5.61 96.21
N ILE A 240 5.71 -6.70 96.09
CA ILE A 240 6.12 -7.26 94.81
C ILE A 240 4.87 -7.70 94.03
N ALA A 241 4.00 -8.48 94.68
CA ALA A 241 2.77 -8.96 94.02
C ALA A 241 1.80 -7.81 93.62
N ARG A 242 1.71 -6.71 94.41
CA ARG A 242 0.97 -5.51 94.12
C ARG A 242 1.57 -4.74 92.88
N THR A 243 2.86 -4.63 92.82
CA THR A 243 3.58 -3.99 91.73
C THR A 243 3.33 -4.78 90.46
N ASP A 244 3.44 -6.10 90.48
CA ASP A 244 3.14 -6.98 89.36
C ASP A 244 1.65 -6.90 88.91
N ALA A 245 0.71 -6.72 89.83
CA ALA A 245 -0.68 -6.62 89.55
C ALA A 245 -1.10 -5.25 88.98
N VAL A 246 -0.39 -4.17 89.36
CA VAL A 246 -0.65 -2.81 88.86
C VAL A 246 -0.22 -2.69 87.40
N ASP A 247 0.80 -3.43 86.99
CA ASP A 247 1.38 -3.40 85.66
C ASP A 247 0.73 -4.42 84.69
N LEU A 248 -0.28 -5.17 85.14
CA LEU A 248 -1.00 -6.15 84.35
C LEU A 248 -2.05 -5.44 83.44
N HIS A 249 -1.75 -5.44 82.17
CA HIS A 249 -2.69 -4.92 81.16
C HIS A 249 -3.23 -6.08 80.33
N ASP A 250 -4.53 -6.24 80.31
CA ASP A 250 -5.19 -7.19 79.37
C ASP A 250 -5.38 -6.51 78.01
N GLU A 251 -4.83 -7.17 77.00
CA GLU A 251 -5.06 -6.73 75.63
C GLU A 251 -6.42 -7.20 75.10
N SER A 252 -7.15 -6.31 74.44
CA SER A 252 -8.42 -6.64 73.83
C SER A 252 -8.23 -7.52 72.57
N THR A 253 -8.96 -8.60 72.44
CA THR A 253 -9.04 -9.46 71.26
C THR A 253 -10.19 -9.13 70.36
N ALA A 254 -11.04 -8.14 70.77
CA ALA A 254 -12.27 -7.82 70.06
C ALA A 254 -12.06 -7.43 68.57
N GLU A 255 -10.99 -6.68 68.29
CA GLU A 255 -10.60 -6.29 66.94
C GLU A 255 -10.12 -7.50 66.11
N LEU A 256 -9.36 -8.41 66.72
CA LEU A 256 -8.93 -9.64 66.03
C LEU A 256 -10.08 -10.59 65.78
N GLU A 257 -11.03 -10.72 66.73
CA GLU A 257 -12.24 -11.53 66.55
C GLU A 257 -13.11 -11.00 65.42
N GLN A 258 -13.28 -9.69 65.32
CA GLN A 258 -14.00 -9.03 64.24
C GLN A 258 -13.24 -9.27 62.90
N ASN A 259 -11.93 -9.12 62.87
CA ASN A 259 -11.11 -9.35 61.70
C ASN A 259 -11.14 -10.81 61.23
N ILE A 260 -11.17 -11.78 62.19
CA ILE A 260 -11.32 -13.21 61.86
C ILE A 260 -12.70 -13.50 61.23
N SER A 261 -13.76 -12.88 61.79
CA SER A 261 -15.12 -13.01 61.20
C SER A 261 -15.21 -12.44 59.79
N ASP A 262 -14.52 -11.34 59.54
CA ASP A 262 -14.60 -10.63 58.29
C ASP A 262 -13.49 -11.06 57.29
N ILE A 263 -12.62 -12.00 57.65
CA ILE A 263 -11.42 -12.39 56.90
C ILE A 263 -11.77 -12.88 55.48
N GLU A 264 -12.85 -13.59 55.30
CA GLU A 264 -13.25 -14.06 53.98
C GLU A 264 -13.67 -12.89 53.07
N GLU A 265 -14.37 -11.91 53.64
CA GLU A 265 -14.78 -10.73 52.87
C GLU A 265 -13.57 -9.83 52.55
N ILE A 266 -12.67 -9.63 53.51
CA ILE A 266 -11.43 -8.86 53.30
C ILE A 266 -10.58 -9.54 52.24
N ASN A 267 -10.38 -10.86 52.33
CA ASN A 267 -9.60 -11.62 51.36
C ASN A 267 -10.28 -11.64 49.97
N ARG A 268 -11.62 -11.62 49.89
CA ARG A 268 -12.36 -11.44 48.63
C ARG A 268 -12.02 -10.08 47.98
N LYS A 269 -12.00 -9.00 48.77
CA LYS A 269 -11.65 -7.65 48.28
C LYS A 269 -10.19 -7.58 47.82
N VAL A 270 -9.27 -8.19 48.57
CA VAL A 270 -7.84 -8.27 48.20
C VAL A 270 -7.66 -9.02 46.87
N ARG A 271 -8.31 -10.18 46.73
CA ARG A 271 -8.26 -10.94 45.45
C ARG A 271 -8.81 -10.11 44.27
N ALA A 272 -9.93 -9.41 44.48
CA ALA A 272 -10.49 -8.56 43.45
C ALA A 272 -9.51 -7.42 43.03
N ASN A 273 -8.79 -6.81 43.98
CA ASN A 273 -7.78 -5.81 43.67
C ASN A 273 -6.59 -6.40 42.92
N LEU A 274 -6.09 -7.57 43.32
CA LEU A 274 -5.00 -8.28 42.64
C LEU A 274 -5.42 -8.68 41.21
N ASP A 275 -6.65 -9.16 41.03
CA ASP A 275 -7.19 -9.49 39.70
C ASP A 275 -7.29 -8.26 38.82
N LYS A 276 -7.69 -7.10 39.39
CA LYS A 276 -7.71 -5.82 38.69
C LYS A 276 -6.31 -5.37 38.27
N ASP A 277 -5.34 -5.37 39.20
CA ASP A 277 -3.96 -4.98 38.92
C ASP A 277 -3.38 -5.84 37.80
N LYS A 278 -3.63 -7.16 37.84
CA LYS A 278 -3.22 -8.07 36.75
C LYS A 278 -3.90 -7.78 35.44
N ALA A 279 -5.20 -7.45 35.47
CA ALA A 279 -5.94 -7.08 34.24
C ALA A 279 -5.43 -5.76 33.64
N GLU A 280 -5.04 -4.79 34.48
CA GLU A 280 -4.44 -3.53 34.03
C GLU A 280 -3.04 -3.73 33.46
N ASP A 281 -2.23 -4.60 34.05
CA ASP A 281 -0.91 -4.95 33.53
C ASP A 281 -1.02 -5.64 32.16
N ASP A 282 -1.91 -6.62 32.03
CA ASP A 282 -2.22 -7.27 30.75
C ASP A 282 -2.65 -6.23 29.69
N ALA A 283 -3.55 -5.32 30.05
CA ALA A 283 -4.03 -4.27 29.15
C ALA A 283 -2.89 -3.34 28.69
N ARG A 284 -2.00 -2.95 29.63
CA ARG A 284 -0.83 -2.11 29.31
C ARG A 284 0.15 -2.83 28.39
N GLU A 285 0.36 -4.14 28.55
CA GLU A 285 1.24 -4.91 27.69
C GLU A 285 0.71 -4.97 26.25
N TYR A 286 -0.58 -5.27 26.05
CA TYR A 286 -1.20 -5.28 24.72
C TYR A 286 -1.23 -3.90 24.09
N GLN A 287 -1.44 -2.84 24.87
CA GLN A 287 -1.36 -1.46 24.38
C GLN A 287 0.06 -1.13 23.88
N LYS A 288 1.09 -1.54 24.59
CA LYS A 288 2.49 -1.37 24.18
C LYS A 288 2.81 -2.14 22.90
N GLN A 289 2.29 -3.36 22.75
CA GLN A 289 2.45 -4.14 21.51
C GLN A 289 1.77 -3.43 20.32
N TYR A 290 0.57 -2.89 20.53
CA TYR A 290 -0.14 -2.12 19.50
C TYR A 290 0.64 -0.87 19.07
N GLU A 291 1.22 -0.13 20.00
CA GLU A 291 2.07 1.04 19.72
C GLU A 291 3.34 0.65 18.95
N THR A 292 3.97 -0.44 19.36
CA THR A 292 5.15 -0.98 18.66
C THR A 292 4.84 -1.35 17.22
N LEU A 293 3.70 -2.01 16.96
CA LEU A 293 3.26 -2.35 15.62
C LEU A 293 2.86 -1.12 14.81
N THR A 294 2.33 -0.08 15.46
CA THR A 294 2.03 1.20 14.81
C THR A 294 3.31 1.89 14.33
N ASN A 295 4.32 1.96 15.18
CA ASN A 295 5.63 2.53 14.82
C ASN A 295 6.28 1.74 13.68
N LYS A 296 6.21 0.41 13.74
CA LYS A 296 6.73 -0.46 12.66
C LYS A 296 6.02 -0.19 11.32
N LEU A 297 4.70 0.03 11.33
CA LEU A 297 3.95 0.41 10.11
C LEU A 297 4.44 1.74 9.53
N GLU A 298 4.67 2.74 10.38
CA GLU A 298 5.19 4.03 9.95
C GLU A 298 6.60 3.92 9.37
N GLU A 299 7.46 3.10 9.96
CA GLU A 299 8.80 2.81 9.43
C GLU A 299 8.76 2.14 8.05
N ILE A 300 7.88 1.16 7.85
CA ILE A 300 7.69 0.49 6.56
C ILE A 300 7.21 1.49 5.52
N ARG A 301 6.23 2.34 5.84
CA ARG A 301 5.71 3.38 4.95
C ARG A 301 6.78 4.40 4.59
N LYS A 302 7.56 4.82 5.58
CA LYS A 302 8.70 5.71 5.35
C LYS A 302 9.73 5.07 4.43
N SER A 303 10.07 3.81 4.65
CA SER A 303 11.01 3.08 3.79
C SER A 303 10.52 2.97 2.35
N LYS A 304 9.21 2.76 2.13
CA LYS A 304 8.60 2.79 0.79
C LYS A 304 8.75 4.16 0.14
N MET A 305 8.45 5.22 0.87
CA MET A 305 8.61 6.60 0.37
C MET A 305 10.07 6.93 0.05
N ASP A 306 10.99 6.55 0.92
CA ASP A 306 12.42 6.79 0.71
C ASP A 306 12.95 6.05 -0.52
N LEU A 307 12.52 4.80 -0.75
CA LEU A 307 12.87 4.06 -1.96
C LEU A 307 12.34 4.74 -3.23
N LEU A 308 11.10 5.22 -3.21
CA LEU A 308 10.48 5.89 -4.36
C LEU A 308 11.09 7.26 -4.62
N ASN A 309 11.39 8.03 -3.57
CA ASN A 309 11.99 9.36 -3.68
C ASN A 309 13.43 9.32 -4.21
N ASN A 310 14.16 8.23 -3.92
CA ASN A 310 15.53 8.04 -4.40
C ASN A 310 15.60 7.28 -5.73
N ALA A 311 14.46 6.90 -6.31
CA ALA A 311 14.40 6.17 -7.56
C ALA A 311 14.68 7.09 -8.77
N ASP A 312 15.35 6.54 -9.77
CA ASP A 312 15.54 7.20 -11.07
C ASP A 312 14.24 7.10 -11.88
N LEU A 313 13.29 7.95 -11.56
CA LEU A 313 11.99 8.01 -12.20
C LEU A 313 12.08 8.60 -13.62
N PRO A 314 11.28 8.12 -14.58
CA PRO A 314 11.34 8.54 -15.98
C PRO A 314 10.85 9.95 -16.24
N LEU A 315 10.19 10.58 -15.28
CA LEU A 315 9.63 11.92 -15.38
C LEU A 315 9.64 12.58 -14.01
N GLU A 316 10.06 13.85 -13.95
CA GLU A 316 10.00 14.64 -12.72
C GLU A 316 8.54 14.81 -12.26
N GLY A 317 8.29 14.66 -10.97
CA GLY A 317 6.94 14.70 -10.39
C GLY A 317 6.14 13.40 -10.52
N LEU A 318 6.69 12.36 -11.18
CA LEU A 318 6.08 11.04 -11.22
C LEU A 318 6.40 10.27 -9.93
N SER A 319 5.43 9.55 -9.40
CA SER A 319 5.59 8.69 -8.22
C SER A 319 4.56 7.56 -8.23
N VAL A 320 4.66 6.67 -7.24
CA VAL A 320 3.66 5.63 -6.98
C VAL A 320 3.20 5.74 -5.53
N SER A 321 1.91 5.78 -5.29
CA SER A 321 1.32 5.73 -3.95
C SER A 321 0.09 4.84 -3.95
N GLU A 322 -0.03 3.98 -2.95
CA GLU A 322 -1.14 3.03 -2.79
C GLU A 322 -1.36 2.12 -4.03
N GLY A 323 -0.29 1.81 -4.77
CA GLY A 323 -0.35 0.99 -5.98
C GLY A 323 -0.91 1.72 -7.21
N GLU A 324 -0.98 3.05 -7.19
CA GLU A 324 -1.43 3.89 -8.29
C GLU A 324 -0.33 4.85 -8.75
N LEU A 325 -0.34 5.22 -10.02
CA LEU A 325 0.54 6.26 -10.55
C LEU A 325 0.06 7.64 -10.11
N ILE A 326 1.00 8.45 -9.64
CA ILE A 326 0.76 9.83 -9.27
C ILE A 326 1.73 10.72 -10.07
N TYR A 327 1.20 11.75 -10.69
CA TYR A 327 2.00 12.77 -11.38
C TYR A 327 1.60 14.16 -10.91
N ASN A 328 2.57 14.94 -10.44
CA ASN A 328 2.35 16.27 -9.85
C ASN A 328 1.26 16.27 -8.77
N GLY A 329 1.19 15.20 -7.96
CA GLY A 329 0.22 15.04 -6.88
C GLY A 329 -1.17 14.58 -7.32
N GLN A 330 -1.41 14.35 -8.61
CA GLN A 330 -2.68 13.86 -9.14
C GLN A 330 -2.62 12.37 -9.45
N LYS A 331 -3.67 11.64 -9.09
CA LYS A 331 -3.87 10.24 -9.48
C LYS A 331 -4.18 10.14 -10.97
N TRP A 332 -3.95 8.97 -11.56
CA TRP A 332 -4.09 8.74 -13.00
C TRP A 332 -5.45 9.20 -13.57
N ASP A 333 -6.53 8.86 -12.91
CA ASP A 333 -7.90 9.20 -13.33
C ASP A 333 -8.22 10.71 -13.24
N CYS A 334 -7.45 11.45 -12.45
CA CYS A 334 -7.55 12.90 -12.27
C CYS A 334 -6.59 13.68 -13.19
N MET A 335 -5.65 12.99 -13.88
CA MET A 335 -4.70 13.64 -14.80
C MET A 335 -5.40 14.09 -16.08
N SER A 336 -4.89 15.17 -16.66
CA SER A 336 -5.27 15.55 -18.02
C SER A 336 -4.85 14.48 -19.04
N SER A 337 -5.53 14.39 -20.17
CA SER A 337 -5.13 13.47 -21.25
C SER A 337 -3.69 13.71 -21.72
N SER A 338 -3.23 14.95 -21.69
CA SER A 338 -1.85 15.32 -22.00
C SER A 338 -0.86 14.74 -20.98
N ASP A 339 -1.17 14.86 -19.68
CA ASP A 339 -0.31 14.33 -18.62
C ASP A 339 -0.26 12.81 -18.68
N GLN A 340 -1.39 12.16 -18.90
CA GLN A 340 -1.43 10.71 -19.09
C GLN A 340 -0.55 10.26 -20.27
N MET A 341 -0.56 11.01 -21.37
CA MET A 341 0.31 10.71 -22.52
C MET A 341 1.79 10.99 -22.23
N LYS A 342 2.12 12.09 -21.54
CA LYS A 342 3.51 12.38 -21.13
C LYS A 342 4.04 11.28 -20.22
N VAL A 343 3.29 10.91 -19.19
CA VAL A 343 3.67 9.83 -18.24
C VAL A 343 3.83 8.50 -19.00
N SER A 344 2.86 8.12 -19.83
CA SER A 344 2.91 6.87 -20.59
C SER A 344 4.13 6.82 -21.52
N THR A 345 4.40 7.92 -22.22
CA THR A 345 5.53 8.02 -23.15
C THR A 345 6.87 7.97 -22.41
N ALA A 346 6.99 8.64 -21.26
CA ALA A 346 8.19 8.61 -20.43
C ALA A 346 8.48 7.20 -19.88
N ILE A 347 7.45 6.49 -19.43
CA ILE A 347 7.54 5.10 -18.97
C ILE A 347 8.04 4.19 -20.11
N ILE A 348 7.47 4.29 -21.31
CA ILE A 348 7.86 3.50 -22.48
C ILE A 348 9.31 3.76 -22.87
N ARG A 349 9.72 5.02 -22.87
CA ARG A 349 11.11 5.41 -23.12
C ARG A 349 12.10 4.77 -22.12
N LYS A 350 11.71 4.72 -20.86
CA LYS A 350 12.55 4.11 -19.81
C LYS A 350 12.63 2.59 -19.96
N LEU A 351 11.55 1.93 -20.43
CA LEU A 351 11.54 0.49 -20.75
C LEU A 351 12.58 0.14 -21.80
N ASN A 352 12.63 0.90 -22.88
CA ASN A 352 13.60 0.68 -23.95
C ASN A 352 14.12 2.05 -24.48
N PRO A 353 15.24 2.54 -23.91
CA PRO A 353 15.83 3.82 -24.33
C PRO A 353 16.24 3.90 -25.80
N GLN A 354 16.36 2.74 -26.46
CA GLN A 354 16.66 2.69 -27.90
C GLN A 354 15.42 2.97 -28.77
N CYS A 355 14.20 2.79 -28.23
CA CYS A 355 12.96 3.12 -28.94
C CYS A 355 12.68 4.62 -28.85
N GLY A 356 12.90 5.35 -29.93
CA GLY A 356 12.74 6.80 -30.00
C GLY A 356 11.40 7.27 -30.55
N PHE A 357 10.40 6.39 -30.70
CA PHE A 357 9.09 6.76 -31.24
C PHE A 357 7.94 6.09 -30.46
N VAL A 358 6.74 6.71 -30.56
CA VAL A 358 5.48 6.17 -30.04
C VAL A 358 4.37 6.35 -31.04
N LEU A 359 3.36 5.46 -31.02
CA LEU A 359 2.16 5.55 -31.84
C LEU A 359 0.96 5.90 -30.96
N LEU A 360 0.24 6.95 -31.34
CA LEU A 360 -0.89 7.51 -30.59
C LEU A 360 -2.14 7.50 -31.45
N ASP A 361 -3.19 6.83 -31.03
CA ASP A 361 -4.48 6.87 -31.74
C ASP A 361 -5.47 7.81 -31.04
N LYS A 362 -6.27 8.53 -31.80
CA LYS A 362 -7.40 9.34 -31.31
C LYS A 362 -7.02 10.54 -30.43
N LEU A 363 -6.19 11.44 -30.95
CA LEU A 363 -5.86 12.71 -30.25
C LEU A 363 -7.00 13.75 -30.25
N GLU A 364 -8.23 13.38 -30.55
CA GLU A 364 -9.40 14.28 -30.53
C GLU A 364 -9.70 14.82 -29.14
N GLN A 365 -9.22 14.14 -28.07
CA GLN A 365 -9.41 14.54 -26.68
C GLN A 365 -8.52 15.72 -26.27
N MET A 366 -7.49 16.03 -27.06
CA MET A 366 -6.63 17.19 -26.82
C MET A 366 -7.10 18.37 -27.68
N ASP A 367 -7.13 19.56 -27.10
CA ASP A 367 -7.20 20.81 -27.87
C ASP A 367 -5.87 21.09 -28.59
N VAL A 368 -5.86 22.11 -29.42
CA VAL A 368 -4.70 22.43 -30.26
C VAL A 368 -3.53 22.95 -29.42
N GLU A 369 -3.81 23.70 -28.37
CA GLU A 369 -2.80 24.26 -27.46
C GLU A 369 -2.10 23.16 -26.68
N THR A 370 -2.86 22.28 -26.03
CA THR A 370 -2.35 21.09 -25.32
C THR A 370 -1.52 20.17 -26.22
N MET A 371 -1.96 20.02 -27.49
CA MET A 371 -1.23 19.22 -28.47
C MET A 371 0.10 19.85 -28.88
N GLN A 372 0.18 21.18 -28.96
CA GLN A 372 1.42 21.93 -29.21
C GLN A 372 2.39 21.83 -28.04
N GLU A 373 1.90 21.94 -26.81
CA GLU A 373 2.70 21.72 -25.58
C GLU A 373 3.28 20.31 -25.55
N PHE A 374 2.46 19.31 -25.88
CA PHE A 374 2.91 17.93 -25.94
C PHE A 374 3.96 17.71 -27.06
N SER A 375 3.79 18.32 -28.23
CA SER A 375 4.79 18.30 -29.31
C SER A 375 6.10 18.93 -28.87
N SER A 376 6.06 20.10 -28.21
CA SER A 376 7.25 20.80 -27.72
C SER A 376 7.98 19.96 -26.65
N TRP A 377 7.25 19.28 -25.78
CA TRP A 377 7.83 18.37 -24.82
C TRP A 377 8.52 17.18 -25.51
N LEU A 378 7.87 16.56 -26.51
CA LEU A 378 8.48 15.48 -27.30
C LEU A 378 9.76 15.92 -28.01
N GLU A 379 9.79 17.16 -28.55
CA GLU A 379 10.97 17.73 -29.18
C GLU A 379 12.13 17.92 -28.18
N ALA A 380 11.83 18.44 -26.99
CA ALA A 380 12.80 18.62 -25.91
C ALA A 380 13.38 17.29 -25.44
N GLU A 381 12.53 16.24 -25.39
CA GLU A 381 12.94 14.88 -25.01
C GLU A 381 13.60 14.11 -26.18
N GLY A 382 13.66 14.69 -27.39
CA GLY A 382 14.19 14.04 -28.58
C GLY A 382 13.37 12.81 -29.01
N LEU A 383 12.05 12.82 -28.80
CA LEU A 383 11.14 11.73 -29.12
C LEU A 383 10.31 12.06 -30.37
N GLN A 384 9.90 11.02 -31.07
CA GLN A 384 9.00 11.09 -32.22
C GLN A 384 7.65 10.48 -31.84
N ALA A 385 6.55 11.16 -32.16
CA ALA A 385 5.20 10.58 -32.06
C ALA A 385 4.49 10.65 -33.41
N ILE A 386 3.84 9.57 -33.80
CA ILE A 386 2.94 9.52 -34.96
C ILE A 386 1.54 9.29 -34.42
N ALA A 387 0.66 10.24 -34.67
CA ALA A 387 -0.66 10.27 -34.08
C ALA A 387 -1.78 10.40 -35.09
N THR A 388 -3.00 9.97 -34.73
CA THR A 388 -4.19 10.20 -35.51
C THR A 388 -5.13 11.19 -34.83
N ARG A 389 -5.80 12.02 -35.66
CA ARG A 389 -6.82 12.96 -35.18
C ARG A 389 -7.97 13.02 -36.19
N VAL A 390 -9.20 13.14 -35.70
CA VAL A 390 -10.36 13.42 -36.56
C VAL A 390 -10.43 14.93 -36.78
N SER A 391 -9.67 15.40 -37.75
CA SER A 391 -9.62 16.81 -38.16
C SER A 391 -9.09 16.91 -39.60
N THR A 392 -9.41 17.99 -40.25
CA THR A 392 -8.85 18.39 -41.56
C THR A 392 -8.26 19.81 -41.46
N GLY A 393 -8.01 20.29 -40.23
CA GLY A 393 -7.48 21.63 -39.97
C GLY A 393 -5.97 21.70 -40.11
N GLY A 394 -5.44 22.92 -39.96
CA GLY A 394 -4.00 23.20 -40.10
C GLY A 394 -3.11 22.63 -38.97
N GLU A 395 -3.69 22.09 -37.93
CA GLU A 395 -2.99 21.36 -36.88
C GLU A 395 -2.55 19.95 -37.28
N CYS A 396 -3.07 19.43 -38.41
CA CYS A 396 -2.69 18.14 -38.95
C CYS A 396 -1.48 18.27 -39.87
N SER A 397 -0.46 17.45 -39.63
CA SER A 397 0.75 17.42 -40.51
C SER A 397 0.43 16.89 -41.91
N LEU A 398 -0.49 15.95 -42.00
CA LEU A 398 -0.91 15.29 -43.23
C LEU A 398 -2.40 14.93 -43.12
N ILE A 399 -3.13 15.01 -44.26
CA ILE A 399 -4.52 14.61 -44.33
C ILE A 399 -4.62 13.29 -45.09
N ILE A 400 -5.41 12.35 -44.58
CA ILE A 400 -5.70 11.08 -45.23
C ILE A 400 -7.17 11.11 -45.70
N GLU A 401 -7.36 10.96 -47.00
CA GLU A 401 -8.66 10.86 -47.64
C GLU A 401 -8.70 9.66 -48.58
N ASP A 402 -9.74 8.85 -48.48
CA ASP A 402 -9.94 7.62 -49.29
C ASP A 402 -8.71 6.68 -49.33
N GLY A 403 -7.91 6.67 -48.26
CA GLY A 403 -6.71 5.83 -48.14
C GLY A 403 -5.49 6.37 -48.87
N TYR A 404 -5.49 7.63 -49.26
CA TYR A 404 -4.35 8.37 -49.81
C TYR A 404 -3.96 9.52 -48.88
N VAL A 405 -2.72 9.98 -48.99
CA VAL A 405 -2.28 11.26 -48.41
C VAL A 405 -2.69 12.37 -49.40
N VAL A 406 -3.40 13.37 -48.89
CA VAL A 406 -3.74 14.59 -49.63
C VAL A 406 -2.85 15.70 -49.08
N ASP A 407 -1.99 16.27 -49.91
CA ASP A 407 -1.20 17.45 -49.55
C ASP A 407 -2.13 18.64 -49.35
N ALA A 408 -2.03 19.31 -48.20
CA ALA A 408 -2.85 20.49 -47.89
C ALA A 408 -2.62 21.65 -48.88
N GLU A 409 -1.49 21.68 -49.58
CA GLU A 409 -1.14 22.70 -50.57
C GLU A 409 -1.60 22.44 -52.01
N HIS A 410 -1.94 21.17 -52.32
CA HIS A 410 -2.47 20.78 -53.63
C HIS A 410 -3.62 19.77 -53.48
N PRO A 411 -4.87 20.21 -53.38
CA PRO A 411 -6.01 19.30 -53.49
C PRO A 411 -5.96 18.69 -54.89
N THR A 412 -5.51 17.45 -55.03
CA THR A 412 -5.67 16.69 -56.26
C THR A 412 -7.16 16.57 -56.52
N GLU A 413 -7.62 17.19 -57.61
CA GLU A 413 -8.98 16.97 -58.09
C GLU A 413 -9.24 15.46 -58.17
N PRO A 414 -10.40 14.98 -57.67
CA PRO A 414 -10.72 13.57 -57.77
C PRO A 414 -10.68 13.20 -59.26
N VAL A 415 -9.77 12.28 -59.61
CA VAL A 415 -9.81 11.64 -60.93
C VAL A 415 -11.20 11.03 -61.04
N LYS A 416 -12.06 11.66 -61.85
CA LYS A 416 -13.34 11.12 -62.22
C LYS A 416 -13.05 9.79 -62.89
N GLU A 417 -13.31 8.67 -62.20
CA GLU A 417 -13.42 7.38 -62.85
C GLU A 417 -14.39 7.58 -64.00
N ALA A 418 -13.92 7.35 -65.24
CA ALA A 418 -14.75 7.33 -66.38
C ALA A 418 -15.86 6.30 -66.14
N VAL A 419 -17.03 6.78 -65.83
CA VAL A 419 -18.25 5.97 -65.85
C VAL A 419 -18.36 5.38 -67.24
N GLN A 420 -18.00 4.12 -67.40
CA GLN A 420 -18.37 3.35 -68.53
C GLN A 420 -19.89 3.28 -68.50
N GLU A 421 -20.55 4.02 -69.47
CA GLU A 421 -21.99 3.90 -69.69
C GLU A 421 -22.29 2.41 -69.92
N PRO A 422 -23.29 1.85 -69.22
CA PRO A 422 -23.73 0.50 -69.58
C PRO A 422 -24.19 0.45 -70.98
N THR A 423 -23.49 -0.32 -71.80
CA THR A 423 -23.96 -0.66 -73.16
C THR A 423 -25.35 -1.26 -73.06
N THR A 424 -26.35 -0.48 -73.36
CA THR A 424 -27.72 -0.93 -73.46
C THR A 424 -27.83 -1.98 -74.55
N TRP A 425 -27.95 -3.20 -74.12
CA TRP A 425 -28.30 -4.31 -75.04
C TRP A 425 -29.70 -4.05 -75.65
N LYS A 426 -29.76 -3.81 -76.92
CA LYS A 426 -31.03 -3.79 -77.63
C LYS A 426 -31.38 -5.22 -78.04
N ALA A 427 -32.49 -5.71 -77.56
CA ALA A 427 -33.04 -7.00 -77.99
C ALA A 427 -33.37 -6.90 -79.50
N GLY A 428 -32.62 -7.62 -80.34
CA GLY A 428 -32.89 -7.72 -81.76
C GLY A 428 -31.76 -8.01 -82.73
N ASP A 429 -30.50 -8.03 -82.30
CA ASP A 429 -29.37 -8.40 -83.13
C ASP A 429 -29.00 -9.86 -82.90
N PHE A 430 -29.40 -10.74 -83.83
CA PHE A 430 -28.95 -12.11 -83.99
C PHE A 430 -27.69 -12.17 -84.84
#